data_acfff12d233037554478749447ac50b7
#
_entry.id   acfff12d233037554478749447ac50b7
#
_cell.length_a   1.000
_cell.length_b   1.000
_cell.length_c   1.000
_cell.angle_alpha   90.00
_cell.angle_beta   90.00
_cell.angle_gamma   90.00
#
_symmetry.space_group_name_H-M   'P 1'
#
loop_
_entity.id
_entity.type
_entity.pdbx_description
1 polymer ?
#
loop_
_entity_poly.entity_id
_entity_poly.type
_entity_poly.pdbx_seq_one_letter_code
_entity_poly.pdbx_strand_id
1 'polypeptide(L)'
;AAGIITLQNYPTLQLMGEGIMIGFLDTGIDYTNPLLRDPDGSTRIAAIWDQTVPGAGLSTPDPIDALHYGSVYQRSHINEALRSEDPHSIVPTSDPLRHGTQMALVAAGSEDADAFFSGAAPESELVVVRLKPARTYLRDFFLIREDAIAFQEDDIMLGIKFLLYIARQEKKPLVILLGLGTNTGSHSGTSPLGLYLNSLSRASGQILVAAGGNETGRGHHFRSVFPASTSYEDVELRVGPDERGFTLELWARESELYSVGFLSPSGDETGRIRLSGDEERRIPFLLEGTTIHLNYTSSELATGSELILMRFDAPAAGIWKIRVYHTLSIQGEYHMWLPVHGFISDETFFLRPDPDTTITDPGNTAAIITTAAYSHQTGGIYLHSSRGFTRTRTIKPDLAAPGVRLPLPDYQEVTGTSFAAAMTAGAAAILLSWSAYTPSAPRINTSIAKAFLIRGADRRNSIEYPSREWGYGTLNLYNSFLSMRS
;
A
#
# COMPACT_ATOMS: atom_id res chain seq x y z
N ALA A 1 -4.61 -13.84 18.23
CA ALA A 1 -3.18 -13.77 17.95
C ALA A 1 -2.61 -12.37 18.22
N ALA A 2 -3.31 -11.30 17.83
CA ALA A 2 -2.81 -9.91 17.95
C ALA A 2 -3.08 -9.24 19.32
N GLY A 3 -3.50 -9.97 20.33
CA GLY A 3 -3.85 -9.44 21.66
C GLY A 3 -5.15 -8.59 21.67
N ILE A 4 -5.92 -8.56 20.57
CA ILE A 4 -7.12 -7.75 20.39
C ILE A 4 -8.28 -8.33 21.21
N ILE A 5 -8.60 -9.62 21.01
CA ILE A 5 -9.71 -10.32 21.70
C ILE A 5 -9.58 -10.22 23.24
N THR A 6 -8.34 -10.24 23.74
CA THR A 6 -8.08 -10.07 25.18
C THR A 6 -8.57 -8.72 25.71
N LEU A 7 -8.45 -7.65 24.90
CA LEU A 7 -8.93 -6.32 25.28
C LEU A 7 -10.44 -6.16 25.05
N GLN A 8 -10.98 -6.73 24.00
CA GLN A 8 -12.42 -6.76 23.74
C GLN A 8 -13.17 -7.43 24.89
N ASN A 9 -12.64 -8.52 25.41
CA ASN A 9 -13.22 -9.28 26.52
C ASN A 9 -12.71 -8.85 27.91
N TYR A 10 -11.94 -7.76 28.01
CA TYR A 10 -11.38 -7.31 29.31
C TYR A 10 -12.50 -6.71 30.17
N PRO A 11 -12.77 -7.27 31.38
CA PRO A 11 -13.98 -6.95 32.13
C PRO A 11 -14.24 -5.47 32.45
N THR A 12 -13.18 -4.66 32.50
CA THR A 12 -13.26 -3.25 32.87
C THR A 12 -12.97 -2.27 31.73
N LEU A 13 -12.56 -2.77 30.55
CA LEU A 13 -12.21 -1.92 29.40
C LEU A 13 -13.16 -2.12 28.22
N GLN A 14 -13.43 -3.37 27.82
CA GLN A 14 -14.31 -3.73 26.70
C GLN A 14 -14.13 -2.82 25.47
N LEU A 15 -12.86 -2.69 25.02
CA LEU A 15 -12.53 -1.77 23.94
C LEU A 15 -12.85 -2.39 22.58
N MET A 16 -13.89 -1.85 21.93
CA MET A 16 -14.39 -2.34 20.64
C MET A 16 -14.20 -1.33 19.49
N GLY A 17 -13.57 -0.19 19.75
CA GLY A 17 -13.35 0.87 18.77
C GLY A 17 -14.48 1.90 18.69
N GLU A 18 -15.38 1.94 19.67
CA GLU A 18 -16.47 2.91 19.76
C GLU A 18 -15.98 4.35 19.61
N GLY A 19 -16.74 5.17 18.89
CA GLY A 19 -16.49 6.59 18.67
C GLY A 19 -15.32 6.89 17.70
N ILE A 20 -14.72 5.88 17.12
CA ILE A 20 -13.63 6.01 16.14
C ILE A 20 -14.14 5.70 14.75
N MET A 21 -13.60 6.41 13.78
CA MET A 21 -13.86 6.18 12.36
C MET A 21 -12.65 5.52 11.70
N ILE A 22 -12.88 4.48 10.87
CA ILE A 22 -11.85 3.89 10.02
C ILE A 22 -12.17 4.25 8.57
N GLY A 23 -11.21 4.88 7.91
CA GLY A 23 -11.30 5.29 6.51
C GLY A 23 -10.64 4.29 5.58
N PHE A 24 -11.34 3.88 4.55
CA PHE A 24 -10.90 2.93 3.53
C PHE A 24 -10.82 3.61 2.17
N LEU A 25 -9.69 3.40 1.48
CA LEU A 25 -9.50 3.80 0.09
C LEU A 25 -9.14 2.53 -0.70
N ASP A 26 -10.12 1.99 -1.44
CA ASP A 26 -9.94 0.69 -2.08
C ASP A 26 -10.92 0.50 -3.27
N THR A 27 -11.18 -0.75 -3.64
CA THR A 27 -12.03 -1.16 -4.76
C THR A 27 -13.52 -0.89 -4.57
N GLY A 28 -13.93 -0.49 -3.36
CA GLY A 28 -15.31 -0.21 -3.00
C GLY A 28 -15.71 -0.86 -1.67
N ILE A 29 -17.02 -0.97 -1.45
CA ILE A 29 -17.61 -1.63 -0.31
C ILE A 29 -18.97 -2.22 -0.68
N ASP A 30 -19.24 -3.43 -0.23
CA ASP A 30 -20.60 -3.98 -0.18
C ASP A 30 -21.28 -3.46 1.09
N TYR A 31 -21.95 -2.30 0.95
CA TYR A 31 -22.66 -1.67 2.08
C TYR A 31 -23.90 -2.46 2.52
N THR A 32 -24.33 -3.43 1.72
CA THR A 32 -25.48 -4.29 2.05
C THR A 32 -25.08 -5.42 3.00
N ASN A 33 -23.80 -5.67 3.21
CA ASN A 33 -23.30 -6.71 4.10
C ASN A 33 -23.77 -6.47 5.55
N PRO A 34 -24.44 -7.45 6.19
CA PRO A 34 -24.97 -7.30 7.55
C PRO A 34 -23.89 -7.05 8.60
N LEU A 35 -22.67 -7.52 8.39
CA LEU A 35 -21.54 -7.32 9.32
C LEU A 35 -20.97 -5.87 9.30
N LEU A 36 -21.51 -5.00 8.45
CA LEU A 36 -21.18 -3.57 8.41
C LEU A 36 -22.32 -2.69 8.97
N ARG A 37 -23.25 -3.30 9.72
CA ARG A 37 -24.42 -2.63 10.30
C ARG A 37 -24.40 -2.70 11.82
N ASP A 38 -25.16 -1.80 12.41
CA ASP A 38 -25.52 -1.85 13.82
C ASP A 38 -26.58 -2.94 14.09
N PRO A 39 -26.77 -3.39 15.34
CA PRO A 39 -27.77 -4.40 15.68
C PRO A 39 -29.21 -4.03 15.31
N ASP A 40 -29.54 -2.75 15.15
CA ASP A 40 -30.85 -2.27 14.70
C ASP A 40 -31.01 -2.31 13.16
N GLY A 41 -29.99 -2.78 12.44
CA GLY A 41 -29.96 -2.89 10.98
C GLY A 41 -29.52 -1.61 10.26
N SER A 42 -29.27 -0.51 10.97
CA SER A 42 -28.74 0.71 10.38
C SER A 42 -27.25 0.57 10.00
N THR A 43 -26.80 1.37 9.03
CA THR A 43 -25.40 1.32 8.59
C THR A 43 -24.44 1.96 9.56
N ARG A 44 -23.26 1.34 9.78
CA ARG A 44 -22.11 1.97 10.45
C ARG A 44 -21.24 2.82 9.50
N ILE A 45 -21.60 2.83 8.19
CA ILE A 45 -20.88 3.64 7.20
C ILE A 45 -21.43 5.08 7.24
N ALA A 46 -20.57 6.03 7.62
CA ALA A 46 -20.92 7.45 7.71
C ALA A 46 -21.12 8.07 6.31
N ALA A 47 -20.21 7.75 5.39
CA ALA A 47 -20.32 8.20 4.00
C ALA A 47 -19.50 7.29 3.05
N ILE A 48 -19.92 7.23 1.79
CA ILE A 48 -19.19 6.63 0.68
C ILE A 48 -19.00 7.69 -0.39
N TRP A 49 -17.75 7.88 -0.86
CA TRP A 49 -17.47 8.58 -2.10
C TRP A 49 -17.07 7.57 -3.18
N ASP A 50 -17.96 7.39 -4.13
CA ASP A 50 -17.68 6.55 -5.30
C ASP A 50 -17.16 7.42 -6.44
N GLN A 51 -15.87 7.31 -6.73
CA GLN A 51 -15.21 8.04 -7.80
C GLN A 51 -15.57 7.50 -9.20
N THR A 52 -16.19 6.32 -9.28
CA THR A 52 -16.57 5.68 -10.56
C THR A 52 -17.96 6.06 -11.04
N VAL A 53 -18.85 6.46 -10.13
CA VAL A 53 -20.22 6.87 -10.45
C VAL A 53 -20.25 8.36 -10.80
N PRO A 54 -20.71 8.75 -12.00
CA PRO A 54 -20.79 10.15 -12.37
C PRO A 54 -21.62 10.97 -11.38
N GLY A 55 -21.11 12.14 -10.98
CA GLY A 55 -21.78 13.04 -10.04
C GLY A 55 -21.00 14.33 -9.83
N ALA A 56 -21.59 15.25 -9.07
CA ALA A 56 -21.01 16.57 -8.80
C ALA A 56 -19.94 16.57 -7.70
N GLY A 57 -19.63 15.42 -7.15
CA GLY A 57 -18.68 15.29 -6.04
C GLY A 57 -19.26 15.78 -4.71
N LEU A 58 -18.44 16.50 -3.94
CA LEU A 58 -18.79 17.04 -2.64
C LEU A 58 -18.71 18.58 -2.65
N SER A 59 -19.84 19.24 -2.49
CA SER A 59 -19.88 20.68 -2.24
C SER A 59 -19.65 20.97 -0.77
N THR A 60 -18.76 21.89 -0.46
CA THR A 60 -18.41 22.28 0.90
C THR A 60 -18.43 23.79 1.05
N PRO A 61 -18.64 24.33 2.28
CA PRO A 61 -18.55 25.78 2.55
C PRO A 61 -17.17 26.36 2.20
N ASP A 62 -16.09 25.60 2.40
CA ASP A 62 -14.75 25.97 1.97
C ASP A 62 -14.44 25.30 0.63
N PRO A 63 -14.23 26.08 -0.46
CA PRO A 63 -13.89 25.54 -1.77
C PRO A 63 -12.65 24.63 -1.78
N ILE A 64 -11.73 24.83 -0.82
CA ILE A 64 -10.53 23.99 -0.69
C ILE A 64 -10.92 22.53 -0.39
N ASP A 65 -12.01 22.32 0.37
CA ASP A 65 -12.47 20.96 0.71
C ASP A 65 -13.40 20.36 -0.36
N ALA A 66 -13.80 21.11 -1.38
CA ALA A 66 -14.70 20.64 -2.43
C ALA A 66 -14.05 19.55 -3.30
N LEU A 67 -14.89 18.63 -3.77
CA LEU A 67 -14.54 17.57 -4.73
C LEU A 67 -15.47 17.70 -5.93
N HIS A 68 -14.94 17.62 -7.15
CA HIS A 68 -15.65 18.01 -8.35
C HIS A 68 -16.05 16.85 -9.27
N TYR A 69 -15.99 15.60 -8.77
CA TYR A 69 -16.40 14.42 -9.52
C TYR A 69 -16.83 13.30 -8.57
N GLY A 70 -17.38 12.24 -9.14
CA GLY A 70 -17.87 11.10 -8.37
C GLY A 70 -19.19 11.41 -7.67
N SER A 71 -19.75 10.43 -7.01
CA SER A 71 -20.99 10.56 -6.23
C SER A 71 -20.76 10.31 -4.76
N VAL A 72 -21.35 11.11 -3.89
CA VAL A 72 -21.22 10.98 -2.43
C VAL A 72 -22.57 10.52 -1.85
N TYR A 73 -22.51 9.44 -1.11
CA TYR A 73 -23.64 8.85 -0.39
C TYR A 73 -23.40 8.96 1.11
N GLN A 74 -24.27 9.72 1.78
CA GLN A 74 -24.24 9.88 3.24
C GLN A 74 -25.01 8.74 3.92
N ARG A 75 -24.83 8.59 5.22
CA ARG A 75 -25.52 7.62 6.08
C ARG A 75 -27.03 7.54 5.83
N SER A 76 -27.69 8.68 5.64
CA SER A 76 -29.12 8.74 5.36
C SER A 76 -29.50 8.03 4.06
N HIS A 77 -28.74 8.26 2.98
CA HIS A 77 -28.98 7.61 1.69
C HIS A 77 -28.72 6.10 1.78
N ILE A 78 -27.67 5.68 2.51
CA ILE A 78 -27.36 4.26 2.70
C ILE A 78 -28.47 3.58 3.50
N ASN A 79 -28.96 4.21 4.58
CA ASN A 79 -30.07 3.67 5.37
C ASN A 79 -31.40 3.64 4.60
N GLU A 80 -31.64 4.59 3.70
CA GLU A 80 -32.78 4.56 2.79
C GLU A 80 -32.67 3.37 1.83
N ALA A 81 -31.49 3.20 1.22
CA ALA A 81 -31.22 2.06 0.33
C ALA A 81 -31.41 0.72 1.03
N LEU A 82 -30.92 0.56 2.25
CA LEU A 82 -31.04 -0.67 3.04
C LEU A 82 -32.49 -1.07 3.40
N ARG A 83 -33.43 -0.11 3.36
CA ARG A 83 -34.87 -0.37 3.56
C ARG A 83 -35.61 -0.65 2.26
N SER A 84 -34.97 -0.41 1.11
CA SER A 84 -35.54 -0.64 -0.23
C SER A 84 -35.45 -2.11 -0.62
N GLU A 85 -36.40 -2.56 -1.48
CA GLU A 85 -36.29 -3.86 -2.13
C GLU A 85 -35.12 -3.99 -3.07
N ASP A 86 -34.69 -2.88 -3.66
CA ASP A 86 -33.49 -2.78 -4.51
C ASP A 86 -32.56 -1.67 -3.99
N PRO A 87 -31.64 -1.99 -3.07
CA PRO A 87 -30.71 -1.02 -2.50
C PRO A 87 -29.88 -0.28 -3.55
N HIS A 88 -29.45 -0.99 -4.59
CA HIS A 88 -28.57 -0.41 -5.62
C HIS A 88 -29.27 0.57 -6.57
N SER A 89 -30.62 0.61 -6.58
CA SER A 89 -31.34 1.66 -7.28
C SER A 89 -31.20 3.03 -6.63
N ILE A 90 -30.92 3.08 -5.31
CA ILE A 90 -30.75 4.33 -4.54
C ILE A 90 -29.26 4.64 -4.37
N VAL A 91 -28.45 3.65 -4.01
CA VAL A 91 -27.00 3.77 -3.82
C VAL A 91 -26.28 2.78 -4.74
N PRO A 92 -25.99 3.16 -6.00
CA PRO A 92 -25.48 2.25 -7.03
C PRO A 92 -23.98 1.92 -6.89
N THR A 93 -23.39 2.14 -5.74
CA THR A 93 -22.01 1.74 -5.45
C THR A 93 -21.91 0.26 -5.11
N SER A 94 -20.78 -0.34 -5.38
CA SER A 94 -20.51 -1.77 -5.13
C SER A 94 -19.01 -2.03 -4.99
N ASP A 95 -18.65 -3.25 -4.64
CA ASP A 95 -17.27 -3.74 -4.62
C ASP A 95 -17.16 -5.04 -5.42
N PRO A 96 -17.05 -4.99 -6.76
CA PRO A 96 -16.97 -6.17 -7.60
C PRO A 96 -15.77 -7.07 -7.30
N LEU A 97 -14.68 -6.49 -6.81
CA LEU A 97 -13.44 -7.19 -6.47
C LEU A 97 -13.42 -7.72 -5.03
N ARG A 98 -14.35 -7.26 -4.21
CA ARG A 98 -14.53 -7.63 -2.80
C ARG A 98 -13.36 -7.28 -1.88
N HIS A 99 -12.26 -6.72 -2.39
CA HIS A 99 -11.07 -6.47 -1.60
C HIS A 99 -11.30 -5.41 -0.51
N GLY A 100 -11.91 -4.27 -0.85
CA GLY A 100 -12.24 -3.24 0.13
C GLY A 100 -13.24 -3.72 1.20
N THR A 101 -14.25 -4.50 0.79
CA THR A 101 -15.21 -5.12 1.72
C THR A 101 -14.53 -6.08 2.69
N GLN A 102 -13.67 -6.97 2.18
CA GLN A 102 -12.93 -7.92 3.00
C GLN A 102 -11.99 -7.21 3.99
N MET A 103 -11.32 -6.13 3.56
CA MET A 103 -10.52 -5.30 4.47
C MET A 103 -11.37 -4.65 5.56
N ALA A 104 -12.55 -4.14 5.20
CA ALA A 104 -13.48 -3.54 6.15
C ALA A 104 -13.96 -4.56 7.19
N LEU A 105 -14.26 -5.78 6.76
CA LEU A 105 -14.63 -6.86 7.67
C LEU A 105 -13.50 -7.23 8.63
N VAL A 106 -12.25 -7.37 8.16
CA VAL A 106 -11.10 -7.66 9.04
C VAL A 106 -10.89 -6.53 10.05
N ALA A 107 -10.99 -5.27 9.63
CA ALA A 107 -10.75 -4.13 10.50
C ALA A 107 -11.90 -3.86 11.48
N ALA A 108 -13.15 -3.97 11.01
CA ALA A 108 -14.33 -3.44 11.70
C ALA A 108 -15.61 -4.24 11.51
N GLY A 109 -15.58 -5.50 11.03
CA GLY A 109 -16.79 -6.31 10.91
C GLY A 109 -17.46 -6.50 12.26
N SER A 110 -18.79 -6.36 12.32
CA SER A 110 -19.59 -6.61 13.53
C SER A 110 -19.40 -8.03 14.02
N GLU A 111 -19.62 -8.25 15.31
CA GLU A 111 -19.59 -9.61 15.88
C GLU A 111 -20.70 -10.48 15.28
N ASP A 112 -20.31 -11.69 14.88
CA ASP A 112 -21.20 -12.77 14.48
C ASP A 112 -20.89 -13.99 15.35
N ALA A 113 -21.73 -14.22 16.35
CA ALA A 113 -21.55 -15.31 17.31
C ALA A 113 -21.69 -16.69 16.65
N ASP A 114 -22.56 -16.81 15.63
CA ASP A 114 -22.82 -18.08 14.95
C ASP A 114 -21.63 -18.47 14.06
N ALA A 115 -20.98 -17.49 13.43
CA ALA A 115 -19.77 -17.69 12.63
C ALA A 115 -18.47 -17.65 13.45
N PHE A 116 -18.53 -17.39 14.77
CA PHE A 116 -17.36 -17.16 15.62
C PHE A 116 -16.44 -16.07 15.05
N PHE A 117 -17.02 -15.02 14.50
CA PHE A 117 -16.31 -13.94 13.86
C PHE A 117 -16.50 -12.60 14.60
N SER A 118 -15.44 -11.82 14.64
CA SER A 118 -15.47 -10.40 14.99
C SER A 118 -14.29 -9.71 14.30
N GLY A 119 -14.53 -8.57 13.70
CA GLY A 119 -13.48 -7.68 13.24
C GLY A 119 -12.62 -7.18 14.40
N ALA A 120 -11.48 -6.56 14.07
CA ALA A 120 -10.56 -6.08 15.10
C ALA A 120 -11.16 -4.95 15.96
N ALA A 121 -12.01 -4.08 15.37
CA ALA A 121 -12.70 -2.98 16.05
C ALA A 121 -14.18 -2.92 15.62
N PRO A 122 -15.02 -3.86 16.09
CA PRO A 122 -16.37 -4.10 15.56
C PRO A 122 -17.38 -2.97 15.80
N GLU A 123 -17.11 -2.04 16.72
CA GLU A 123 -17.96 -0.87 16.99
C GLU A 123 -17.46 0.43 16.33
N SER A 124 -16.39 0.34 15.52
CA SER A 124 -15.91 1.50 14.77
C SER A 124 -16.88 1.84 13.62
N GLU A 125 -17.01 3.13 13.34
CA GLU A 125 -17.70 3.59 12.14
C GLU A 125 -16.77 3.57 10.93
N LEU A 126 -17.33 3.53 9.74
CA LEU A 126 -16.58 3.46 8.50
C LEU A 126 -16.83 4.70 7.66
N VAL A 127 -15.81 5.12 6.92
CA VAL A 127 -15.93 6.05 5.81
C VAL A 127 -15.13 5.49 4.64
N VAL A 128 -15.71 5.50 3.44
CA VAL A 128 -15.18 4.72 2.31
C VAL A 128 -15.01 5.58 1.07
N VAL A 129 -13.90 5.37 0.38
CA VAL A 129 -13.67 5.88 -0.96
C VAL A 129 -13.50 4.68 -1.89
N ARG A 130 -14.41 4.55 -2.85
CA ARG A 130 -14.21 3.65 -3.98
C ARG A 130 -13.40 4.39 -5.03
N LEU A 131 -12.17 3.95 -5.23
CA LEU A 131 -11.25 4.55 -6.18
C LEU A 131 -11.65 4.22 -7.63
N LYS A 132 -11.54 5.20 -8.50
CA LYS A 132 -11.71 4.96 -9.94
C LYS A 132 -10.42 4.41 -10.55
N PRO A 133 -10.52 3.64 -11.64
CA PRO A 133 -9.34 3.20 -12.37
C PRO A 133 -8.48 4.36 -12.85
N ALA A 134 -7.17 4.16 -12.88
CA ALA A 134 -6.22 5.10 -13.45
C ALA A 134 -6.59 5.42 -14.90
N ARG A 135 -6.39 6.68 -15.30
CA ARG A 135 -6.73 7.18 -16.64
C ARG A 135 -5.91 6.45 -17.71
N THR A 136 -6.52 6.26 -18.87
CA THR A 136 -5.93 5.53 -20.00
C THR A 136 -4.54 6.04 -20.37
N TYR A 137 -4.35 7.37 -20.44
CA TYR A 137 -3.03 7.92 -20.80
C TYR A 137 -1.91 7.56 -19.80
N LEU A 138 -2.23 7.39 -18.49
CA LEU A 138 -1.26 6.92 -17.49
C LEU A 138 -0.98 5.43 -17.67
N ARG A 139 -2.03 4.64 -17.89
CA ARG A 139 -1.91 3.21 -18.14
C ARG A 139 -1.05 2.94 -19.40
N ASP A 140 -1.27 3.72 -20.46
CA ASP A 140 -0.52 3.66 -21.71
C ASP A 140 0.95 4.09 -21.51
N PHE A 141 1.16 5.17 -20.73
CA PHE A 141 2.51 5.64 -20.44
C PHE A 141 3.32 4.60 -19.65
N PHE A 142 2.72 4.02 -18.62
CA PHE A 142 3.38 3.01 -17.79
C PHE A 142 3.29 1.59 -18.35
N LEU A 143 2.68 1.41 -19.52
CA LEU A 143 2.49 0.12 -20.20
C LEU A 143 1.81 -0.93 -19.30
N ILE A 144 0.82 -0.51 -18.53
CA ILE A 144 0.08 -1.37 -17.59
C ILE A 144 -0.89 -2.26 -18.37
N ARG A 145 -0.93 -3.54 -18.05
CA ARG A 145 -1.87 -4.50 -18.64
C ARG A 145 -3.32 -4.00 -18.54
N GLU A 146 -4.13 -4.29 -19.57
CA GLU A 146 -5.52 -3.83 -19.64
C GLU A 146 -6.41 -4.36 -18.51
N ASP A 147 -6.17 -5.60 -18.09
CA ASP A 147 -6.88 -6.31 -17.02
C ASP A 147 -6.39 -5.95 -15.61
N ALA A 148 -5.29 -5.22 -15.50
CA ALA A 148 -4.72 -4.82 -14.20
C ALA A 148 -5.57 -3.79 -13.48
N ILE A 149 -5.65 -3.92 -12.16
CA ILE A 149 -6.31 -2.94 -11.28
C ILE A 149 -5.28 -1.89 -10.91
N ALA A 150 -5.38 -0.71 -11.48
CA ALA A 150 -4.48 0.40 -11.23
C ALA A 150 -5.26 1.65 -10.85
N PHE A 151 -4.77 2.35 -9.83
CA PHE A 151 -5.28 3.63 -9.36
C PHE A 151 -4.22 4.71 -9.55
N GLN A 152 -4.62 5.98 -9.54
CA GLN A 152 -3.69 7.08 -9.66
C GLN A 152 -3.55 7.85 -8.34
N GLU A 153 -2.37 8.39 -8.11
CA GLU A 153 -1.95 8.95 -6.82
C GLU A 153 -2.79 10.17 -6.41
N ASP A 154 -3.14 11.04 -7.35
CA ASP A 154 -3.96 12.22 -7.07
C ASP A 154 -5.38 11.87 -6.63
N ASP A 155 -5.99 10.81 -7.18
CA ASP A 155 -7.31 10.33 -6.74
C ASP A 155 -7.25 9.72 -5.32
N ILE A 156 -6.13 9.09 -4.96
CA ILE A 156 -5.89 8.59 -3.60
C ILE A 156 -5.75 9.78 -2.64
N MET A 157 -4.98 10.81 -3.00
CA MET A 157 -4.81 12.01 -2.17
C MET A 157 -6.13 12.75 -1.97
N LEU A 158 -6.97 12.88 -3.00
CA LEU A 158 -8.31 13.43 -2.89
C LEU A 158 -9.21 12.54 -2.03
N GLY A 159 -9.06 11.21 -2.12
CA GLY A 159 -9.75 10.27 -1.25
C GLY A 159 -9.42 10.48 0.23
N ILE A 160 -8.15 10.64 0.56
CA ILE A 160 -7.71 10.95 1.92
C ILE A 160 -8.33 12.28 2.40
N LYS A 161 -8.37 13.29 1.55
CA LYS A 161 -9.01 14.58 1.84
C LYS A 161 -10.49 14.42 2.17
N PHE A 162 -11.22 13.58 1.42
CA PHE A 162 -12.62 13.25 1.70
C PHE A 162 -12.77 12.58 3.09
N LEU A 163 -11.95 11.57 3.39
CA LEU A 163 -12.00 10.89 4.70
C LEU A 163 -11.79 11.88 5.85
N LEU A 164 -10.80 12.78 5.72
CA LEU A 164 -10.51 13.82 6.71
C LEU A 164 -11.66 14.82 6.85
N TYR A 165 -12.33 15.18 5.75
CA TYR A 165 -13.48 16.06 5.77
C TYR A 165 -14.64 15.44 6.55
N ILE A 166 -15.02 14.20 6.24
CA ILE A 166 -16.11 13.50 6.93
C ILE A 166 -15.79 13.32 8.42
N ALA A 167 -14.57 12.89 8.78
CA ALA A 167 -14.17 12.74 10.19
C ALA A 167 -14.26 14.06 10.96
N ARG A 168 -13.89 15.19 10.32
CA ARG A 168 -14.06 16.53 10.92
C ARG A 168 -15.53 16.91 11.12
N GLN A 169 -16.40 16.61 10.15
CA GLN A 169 -17.84 16.87 10.27
C GLN A 169 -18.47 16.06 11.41
N GLU A 170 -18.11 14.79 11.51
CA GLU A 170 -18.57 13.89 12.57
C GLU A 170 -17.85 14.11 13.92
N LYS A 171 -16.81 14.97 13.94
CA LYS A 171 -15.96 15.27 15.12
C LYS A 171 -15.36 14.01 15.75
N LYS A 172 -14.94 13.06 14.93
CA LYS A 172 -14.39 11.77 15.33
C LYS A 172 -12.91 11.64 14.99
N PRO A 173 -12.12 10.97 15.84
CA PRO A 173 -10.78 10.52 15.48
C PRO A 173 -10.85 9.54 14.30
N LEU A 174 -9.78 9.50 13.50
CA LEU A 174 -9.75 8.76 12.24
C LEU A 174 -8.52 7.87 12.13
N VAL A 175 -8.72 6.61 11.78
CA VAL A 175 -7.68 5.72 11.26
C VAL A 175 -7.82 5.66 9.74
N ILE A 176 -6.76 5.95 8.99
CA ILE A 176 -6.73 5.83 7.53
C ILE A 176 -5.97 4.57 7.16
N LEU A 177 -6.62 3.69 6.42
CA LEU A 177 -6.08 2.42 5.95
C LEU A 177 -5.85 2.45 4.45
N LEU A 178 -4.60 2.16 4.05
CA LEU A 178 -4.14 2.06 2.67
C LEU A 178 -3.75 0.61 2.38
N GLY A 179 -4.62 -0.13 1.67
CA GLY A 179 -4.42 -1.53 1.29
C GLY A 179 -3.77 -1.73 -0.07
N LEU A 180 -3.23 -0.67 -0.66
CA LEU A 180 -2.69 -0.61 -2.02
C LEU A 180 -1.23 -0.17 -2.01
N GLY A 181 -0.52 -0.40 -3.12
CA GLY A 181 0.86 0.02 -3.24
C GLY A 181 1.42 -0.12 -4.66
N THR A 182 2.57 0.50 -4.88
CA THR A 182 3.29 0.47 -6.16
C THR A 182 4.78 0.28 -5.96
N ASN A 183 5.46 -0.29 -6.98
CA ASN A 183 6.93 -0.33 -7.09
C ASN A 183 7.48 0.89 -7.84
N THR A 184 6.61 1.75 -8.39
CA THR A 184 7.05 2.98 -9.05
C THR A 184 7.53 3.98 -8.02
N GLY A 185 8.71 4.59 -8.26
CA GLY A 185 9.28 5.61 -7.39
C GLY A 185 10.52 5.18 -6.65
N SER A 186 11.03 6.09 -5.84
CA SER A 186 12.36 5.99 -5.22
C SER A 186 12.49 4.97 -4.08
N HIS A 187 11.42 4.36 -3.63
CA HIS A 187 11.37 3.50 -2.42
C HIS A 187 11.99 4.15 -1.17
N SER A 188 11.88 5.47 -1.06
CA SER A 188 12.34 6.27 0.08
C SER A 188 11.22 6.88 0.90
N GLY A 189 9.95 6.73 0.45
CA GLY A 189 8.77 7.33 1.08
C GLY A 189 8.66 8.84 0.84
N THR A 190 9.25 9.34 -0.25
CA THR A 190 9.26 10.76 -0.65
C THR A 190 8.42 11.04 -1.88
N SER A 191 7.56 10.10 -2.31
CA SER A 191 6.53 10.37 -3.31
C SER A 191 5.59 11.51 -2.85
N PRO A 192 4.88 12.20 -3.74
CA PRO A 192 3.88 13.20 -3.36
C PRO A 192 2.90 12.68 -2.30
N LEU A 193 2.38 11.46 -2.46
CA LEU A 193 1.54 10.79 -1.47
C LEU A 193 2.29 10.57 -0.16
N GLY A 194 3.54 10.09 -0.20
CA GLY A 194 4.38 9.87 0.99
C GLY A 194 4.61 11.16 1.79
N LEU A 195 4.92 12.27 1.11
CA LEU A 195 5.07 13.58 1.74
C LEU A 195 3.75 14.09 2.35
N TYR A 196 2.63 13.87 1.66
CA TYR A 196 1.31 14.21 2.18
C TYR A 196 0.98 13.41 3.44
N LEU A 197 1.18 12.11 3.43
CA LEU A 197 0.99 11.24 4.60
C LEU A 197 1.92 11.62 5.77
N ASN A 198 3.17 11.98 5.51
CA ASN A 198 4.10 12.49 6.53
C ASN A 198 3.55 13.76 7.20
N SER A 199 2.93 14.66 6.44
CA SER A 199 2.32 15.88 6.99
C SER A 199 1.13 15.56 7.90
N LEU A 200 0.29 14.62 7.51
CA LEU A 200 -0.91 14.20 8.25
C LEU A 200 -0.59 13.42 9.53
N SER A 201 0.50 12.67 9.56
CA SER A 201 0.88 11.78 10.67
C SER A 201 1.06 12.49 12.02
N ARG A 202 1.26 13.80 11.98
CA ARG A 202 1.48 14.64 13.21
C ARG A 202 0.18 15.07 13.85
N ALA A 203 -0.94 15.01 13.14
CA ALA A 203 -2.23 15.46 13.66
C ALA A 203 -2.74 14.53 14.75
N SER A 204 -3.14 15.10 15.89
CA SER A 204 -3.75 14.34 16.99
C SER A 204 -5.10 13.76 16.57
N GLY A 205 -5.39 12.54 17.01
CA GLY A 205 -6.61 11.83 16.65
C GLY A 205 -6.58 11.22 15.24
N GLN A 206 -5.39 11.18 14.60
CA GLN A 206 -5.21 10.56 13.28
C GLN A 206 -4.12 9.50 13.33
N ILE A 207 -4.42 8.31 12.80
CA ILE A 207 -3.46 7.22 12.64
C ILE A 207 -3.50 6.74 11.18
N LEU A 208 -2.32 6.59 10.58
CA LEU A 208 -2.13 6.18 9.20
C LEU A 208 -1.50 4.80 9.17
N VAL A 209 -2.15 3.84 8.52
CA VAL A 209 -1.70 2.45 8.39
C VAL A 209 -1.64 2.07 6.92
N ALA A 210 -0.56 1.43 6.49
CA ALA A 210 -0.42 0.94 5.13
C ALA A 210 0.04 -0.52 5.09
N ALA A 211 -0.34 -1.21 4.03
CA ALA A 211 0.19 -2.50 3.67
C ALA A 211 1.67 -2.39 3.25
N GLY A 212 2.49 -3.40 3.57
CA GLY A 212 3.88 -3.44 3.14
C GLY A 212 4.06 -3.84 1.67
N GLY A 213 3.07 -4.48 1.06
CA GLY A 213 3.13 -5.04 -0.28
C GLY A 213 3.34 -6.56 -0.30
N ASN A 214 3.14 -7.16 -1.48
CA ASN A 214 3.19 -8.62 -1.68
C ASN A 214 4.20 -8.99 -2.79
N GLU A 215 5.38 -8.34 -2.80
CA GLU A 215 6.36 -8.40 -3.89
C GLU A 215 7.52 -9.36 -3.66
N THR A 216 7.76 -9.83 -2.43
CA THR A 216 8.83 -10.80 -2.15
C THR A 216 8.58 -12.10 -2.93
N GLY A 217 9.62 -12.58 -3.61
CA GLY A 217 9.57 -13.79 -4.42
C GLY A 217 8.94 -13.62 -5.81
N ARG A 218 8.55 -12.40 -6.19
CA ARG A 218 8.07 -12.08 -7.55
C ARG A 218 9.19 -11.83 -8.54
N GLY A 219 10.40 -11.56 -8.05
CA GLY A 219 11.54 -11.27 -8.90
C GLY A 219 11.55 -9.86 -9.49
N HIS A 220 10.79 -8.93 -8.91
CA HIS A 220 10.61 -7.58 -9.44
C HIS A 220 11.60 -6.56 -8.91
N HIS A 221 12.53 -6.95 -8.05
CA HIS A 221 13.58 -6.09 -7.54
C HIS A 221 14.96 -6.69 -7.78
N PHE A 222 15.88 -5.87 -8.28
CA PHE A 222 17.29 -6.17 -8.41
C PHE A 222 18.10 -5.11 -7.65
N ARG A 223 19.14 -5.55 -6.98
CA ARG A 223 20.10 -4.69 -6.29
C ARG A 223 21.50 -5.16 -6.57
N SER A 224 22.41 -4.22 -6.82
CA SER A 224 23.84 -4.50 -6.88
C SER A 224 24.66 -3.42 -6.20
N VAL A 225 25.87 -3.83 -5.83
CA VAL A 225 26.96 -2.93 -5.47
C VAL A 225 28.05 -3.13 -6.50
N PHE A 226 28.29 -2.13 -7.33
CA PHE A 226 29.12 -2.22 -8.50
C PHE A 226 30.56 -2.59 -8.12
N PRO A 227 31.14 -3.68 -8.68
CA PRO A 227 32.52 -4.05 -8.37
C PRO A 227 33.50 -3.01 -8.93
N ALA A 228 34.41 -2.51 -8.10
CA ALA A 228 35.37 -1.47 -8.48
C ALA A 228 36.31 -1.86 -9.66
N SER A 229 36.40 -3.16 -9.95
CA SER A 229 37.26 -3.73 -11.00
C SER A 229 36.59 -3.89 -12.37
N THR A 230 35.27 -3.69 -12.45
CA THR A 230 34.50 -3.91 -13.69
C THR A 230 34.08 -2.58 -14.32
N SER A 231 34.03 -2.52 -15.65
CA SER A 231 33.55 -1.34 -16.39
C SER A 231 32.03 -1.31 -16.54
N TYR A 232 31.38 -2.46 -16.43
CA TYR A 232 29.93 -2.62 -16.51
C TYR A 232 29.49 -3.90 -15.80
N GLU A 233 28.17 -3.99 -15.53
CA GLU A 233 27.49 -5.20 -15.04
C GLU A 233 26.29 -5.49 -15.96
N ASP A 234 26.09 -6.76 -16.30
CA ASP A 234 24.93 -7.21 -17.03
C ASP A 234 23.83 -7.67 -16.06
N VAL A 235 22.70 -6.97 -16.05
CA VAL A 235 21.50 -7.33 -15.32
C VAL A 235 20.59 -8.14 -16.25
N GLU A 236 20.37 -9.41 -15.93
CA GLU A 236 19.59 -10.33 -16.73
C GLU A 236 18.11 -10.27 -16.33
N LEU A 237 17.26 -9.95 -17.31
CA LEU A 237 15.83 -9.84 -17.22
C LEU A 237 15.18 -10.87 -18.16
N ARG A 238 14.39 -11.78 -17.60
CA ARG A 238 13.50 -12.61 -18.39
C ARG A 238 12.26 -11.81 -18.74
N VAL A 239 11.86 -11.83 -20.01
CA VAL A 239 10.61 -11.32 -20.54
C VAL A 239 9.76 -12.51 -20.97
N GLY A 240 8.53 -12.58 -20.44
CA GLY A 240 7.57 -13.63 -20.76
C GLY A 240 7.03 -13.54 -22.20
N PRO A 241 6.46 -14.63 -22.73
CA PRO A 241 5.98 -14.67 -24.13
C PRO A 241 4.78 -13.75 -24.37
N ASP A 242 3.96 -13.49 -23.36
CA ASP A 242 2.74 -12.68 -23.45
C ASP A 242 2.93 -11.25 -22.93
N GLU A 243 4.19 -10.83 -22.73
CA GLU A 243 4.47 -9.48 -22.24
C GLU A 243 4.26 -8.45 -23.35
N ARG A 244 3.37 -7.48 -23.08
CA ARG A 244 3.06 -6.41 -24.05
C ARG A 244 3.92 -5.18 -23.86
N GLY A 245 4.43 -5.00 -22.66
CA GLY A 245 5.28 -3.88 -22.29
C GLY A 245 5.30 -3.64 -20.80
N PHE A 246 6.34 -2.95 -20.35
CA PHE A 246 6.51 -2.59 -18.95
C PHE A 246 7.46 -1.39 -18.81
N THR A 247 7.37 -0.75 -17.66
CA THR A 247 8.38 0.22 -17.21
C THR A 247 9.39 -0.46 -16.32
N LEU A 248 10.61 0.02 -16.33
CA LEU A 248 11.70 -0.40 -15.46
C LEU A 248 12.42 0.85 -14.97
N GLU A 249 12.55 0.98 -13.67
CA GLU A 249 13.25 2.11 -13.05
C GLU A 249 14.59 1.65 -12.47
N LEU A 250 15.68 2.36 -12.82
CA LEU A 250 16.96 2.26 -12.11
C LEU A 250 17.11 3.50 -11.24
N TRP A 251 17.32 3.27 -9.96
CA TRP A 251 17.59 4.32 -8.96
C TRP A 251 19.00 4.19 -8.43
N ALA A 252 19.79 5.20 -8.68
CA ALA A 252 21.14 5.33 -8.13
C ALA A 252 21.09 5.78 -6.67
N ARG A 253 22.21 5.60 -5.97
CA ARG A 253 22.43 6.29 -4.70
C ARG A 253 22.67 7.78 -4.95
N GLU A 254 22.39 8.61 -3.96
CA GLU A 254 22.68 10.06 -4.02
C GLU A 254 24.12 10.32 -4.47
N SER A 255 24.29 11.27 -5.39
CA SER A 255 25.57 11.66 -5.96
C SER A 255 26.27 10.61 -6.84
N GLU A 256 25.60 9.51 -7.20
CA GLU A 256 26.11 8.52 -8.15
C GLU A 256 25.37 8.62 -9.49
N LEU A 257 26.09 8.39 -10.58
CA LEU A 257 25.55 8.45 -11.93
C LEU A 257 25.91 7.19 -12.69
N TYR A 258 24.94 6.66 -13.41
CA TYR A 258 25.07 5.48 -14.25
C TYR A 258 24.67 5.78 -15.70
N SER A 259 24.87 4.84 -16.54
CA SER A 259 24.33 4.82 -17.91
C SER A 259 24.06 3.37 -18.29
N VAL A 260 23.20 3.17 -19.26
CA VAL A 260 22.77 1.82 -19.64
C VAL A 260 23.05 1.53 -21.11
N GLY A 261 23.06 0.25 -21.45
CA GLY A 261 23.01 -0.30 -22.79
C GLY A 261 22.17 -1.56 -22.74
N PHE A 262 21.75 -2.07 -23.87
CA PHE A 262 20.84 -3.19 -23.96
C PHE A 262 21.40 -4.25 -24.92
N LEU A 263 21.22 -5.51 -24.55
CA LEU A 263 21.44 -6.68 -25.40
C LEU A 263 20.13 -7.46 -25.48
N SER A 264 19.60 -7.62 -26.68
CA SER A 264 18.36 -8.32 -26.94
C SER A 264 18.52 -9.84 -26.89
N PRO A 265 17.41 -10.62 -26.81
CA PRO A 265 17.45 -12.07 -26.87
C PRO A 265 18.07 -12.61 -28.16
N SER A 266 17.97 -11.89 -29.28
CA SER A 266 18.58 -12.28 -30.56
C SER A 266 20.07 -11.91 -30.67
N GLY A 267 20.60 -11.14 -29.72
CA GLY A 267 21.99 -10.73 -29.69
C GLY A 267 22.27 -9.35 -30.29
N ASP A 268 21.23 -8.56 -30.59
CA ASP A 268 21.40 -7.16 -31.02
C ASP A 268 21.78 -6.28 -29.83
N GLU A 269 22.84 -5.44 -29.98
CA GLU A 269 23.45 -4.67 -28.87
C GLU A 269 23.53 -3.18 -29.21
N THR A 270 23.11 -2.33 -28.25
CA THR A 270 23.13 -0.86 -28.44
C THR A 270 24.46 -0.21 -28.09
N GLY A 271 25.34 -0.90 -27.38
CA GLY A 271 26.46 -0.28 -26.70
C GLY A 271 26.00 0.66 -25.56
N ARG A 272 26.96 1.46 -25.01
CA ARG A 272 26.70 2.39 -23.92
C ARG A 272 25.93 3.63 -24.39
N ILE A 273 24.78 3.90 -23.78
CA ILE A 273 23.95 5.07 -24.04
C ILE A 273 24.19 6.08 -22.91
N ARG A 274 24.85 7.19 -23.24
CA ARG A 274 25.18 8.22 -22.27
C ARG A 274 24.05 9.22 -22.11
N LEU A 275 23.95 9.82 -20.90
CA LEU A 275 23.10 10.96 -20.62
C LEU A 275 23.37 12.08 -21.64
N SER A 276 22.31 12.66 -22.19
CA SER A 276 22.38 13.76 -23.17
C SER A 276 21.14 14.64 -23.01
N GLY A 277 21.13 15.49 -22.00
CA GLY A 277 20.01 16.39 -21.71
C GLY A 277 18.75 15.66 -21.19
N ASP A 278 17.61 16.37 -21.15
CA ASP A 278 16.34 15.86 -20.66
C ASP A 278 15.47 15.21 -21.76
N GLU A 279 16.04 14.87 -22.92
CA GLU A 279 15.31 14.34 -24.05
C GLU A 279 15.13 12.81 -23.93
N GLU A 280 13.90 12.33 -24.17
CA GLU A 280 13.62 10.91 -24.34
C GLU A 280 14.39 10.35 -25.54
N ARG A 281 15.11 9.23 -25.32
CA ARG A 281 15.75 8.49 -26.40
C ARG A 281 14.91 7.27 -26.78
N ARG A 282 14.58 7.17 -28.05
CA ARG A 282 13.91 6.01 -28.63
C ARG A 282 14.93 5.08 -29.26
N ILE A 283 14.93 3.82 -28.81
CA ILE A 283 15.89 2.79 -29.21
C ILE A 283 15.12 1.63 -29.85
N PRO A 284 15.06 1.54 -31.20
CA PRO A 284 14.37 0.45 -31.86
C PRO A 284 15.28 -0.78 -32.00
N PHE A 285 14.75 -1.94 -31.69
CA PHE A 285 15.29 -3.26 -32.01
C PHE A 285 14.46 -3.83 -33.16
N LEU A 286 14.95 -3.64 -34.39
CA LEU A 286 14.15 -3.87 -35.61
C LEU A 286 13.80 -5.33 -35.81
N LEU A 287 14.69 -6.26 -35.46
CA LEU A 287 14.44 -7.70 -35.63
C LEU A 287 13.40 -8.23 -34.66
N GLU A 288 13.35 -7.70 -33.46
CA GLU A 288 12.39 -8.06 -32.42
C GLU A 288 11.08 -7.29 -32.50
N GLY A 289 11.05 -6.18 -33.21
CA GLY A 289 9.92 -5.25 -33.20
C GLY A 289 9.76 -4.49 -31.89
N THR A 290 10.77 -4.56 -30.99
CA THR A 290 10.79 -3.92 -29.68
C THR A 290 11.27 -2.47 -29.77
N THR A 291 10.67 -1.57 -29.00
CA THR A 291 11.19 -0.22 -28.82
C THR A 291 11.42 0.05 -27.33
N ILE A 292 12.61 0.51 -26.96
CA ILE A 292 12.90 0.96 -25.61
C ILE A 292 12.93 2.50 -25.60
N HIS A 293 12.09 3.09 -24.75
CA HIS A 293 12.10 4.53 -24.49
C HIS A 293 12.90 4.78 -23.21
N LEU A 294 13.92 5.63 -23.28
CA LEU A 294 14.89 5.83 -22.23
C LEU A 294 14.93 7.31 -21.83
N ASN A 295 14.66 7.59 -20.55
CA ASN A 295 14.77 8.91 -19.95
C ASN A 295 15.75 8.89 -18.79
N TYR A 296 16.57 9.95 -18.70
CA TYR A 296 17.48 10.17 -17.59
C TYR A 296 17.05 11.41 -16.79
N THR A 297 16.93 11.26 -15.49
CA THR A 297 16.80 12.36 -14.53
C THR A 297 18.01 12.29 -13.62
N SER A 298 19.01 13.13 -13.86
CA SER A 298 20.29 13.07 -13.13
C SER A 298 20.18 13.43 -11.65
N SER A 299 19.12 14.15 -11.28
CA SER A 299 18.83 14.51 -9.88
C SER A 299 17.32 14.65 -9.73
N GLU A 300 16.68 13.62 -9.21
CA GLU A 300 15.25 13.65 -8.91
C GLU A 300 15.01 14.59 -7.71
N LEU A 301 13.97 15.43 -7.83
CA LEU A 301 13.75 16.59 -6.95
C LEU A 301 13.63 16.27 -5.46
N ALA A 302 13.00 15.14 -5.12
CA ALA A 302 12.74 14.79 -3.72
C ALA A 302 13.91 14.07 -3.06
N THR A 303 14.75 13.37 -3.84
CA THR A 303 15.81 12.51 -3.31
C THR A 303 17.22 12.95 -3.68
N GLY A 304 17.38 13.76 -4.74
CA GLY A 304 18.69 14.05 -5.32
C GLY A 304 19.36 12.87 -6.04
N SER A 305 18.68 11.72 -6.11
CA SER A 305 19.16 10.50 -6.77
C SER A 305 18.96 10.57 -8.28
N GLU A 306 19.82 9.87 -9.04
CA GLU A 306 19.54 9.63 -10.45
C GLU A 306 18.43 8.61 -10.60
N LEU A 307 17.50 8.89 -11.53
CA LEU A 307 16.51 7.97 -12.06
C LEU A 307 16.76 7.73 -13.54
N ILE A 308 16.89 6.46 -13.92
CA ILE A 308 16.85 6.04 -15.33
C ILE A 308 15.54 5.29 -15.55
N LEU A 309 14.59 5.91 -16.26
CA LEU A 309 13.32 5.32 -16.61
C LEU A 309 13.43 4.66 -17.99
N MET A 310 13.15 3.37 -18.04
CA MET A 310 13.16 2.53 -19.25
C MET A 310 11.77 1.99 -19.50
N ARG A 311 11.18 2.30 -20.65
CA ARG A 311 9.89 1.77 -21.06
C ARG A 311 10.10 0.82 -22.22
N PHE A 312 9.85 -0.46 -21.98
CA PHE A 312 9.95 -1.54 -22.97
C PHE A 312 8.60 -1.70 -23.67
N ASP A 313 8.48 -1.24 -24.88
CA ASP A 313 7.27 -1.35 -25.70
C ASP A 313 7.40 -2.55 -26.63
N ALA A 314 6.41 -3.47 -26.58
CA ALA A 314 6.38 -4.73 -27.31
C ALA A 314 7.70 -5.55 -27.19
N PRO A 315 8.18 -5.84 -25.98
CA PRO A 315 9.47 -6.52 -25.81
C PRO A 315 9.38 -7.97 -26.32
N ALA A 316 10.39 -8.38 -27.10
CA ALA A 316 10.51 -9.78 -27.48
C ALA A 316 10.74 -10.67 -26.26
N ALA A 317 10.05 -11.81 -26.25
CA ALA A 317 10.22 -12.81 -25.20
C ALA A 317 11.65 -13.38 -25.18
N GLY A 318 12.19 -13.63 -23.98
CA GLY A 318 13.53 -14.19 -23.82
C GLY A 318 14.32 -13.47 -22.75
N ILE A 319 15.64 -13.62 -22.81
CA ILE A 319 16.54 -13.01 -21.84
C ILE A 319 17.12 -11.72 -22.41
N TRP A 320 16.72 -10.60 -21.86
CA TRP A 320 17.33 -9.30 -22.08
C TRP A 320 18.46 -9.07 -21.08
N LYS A 321 19.52 -8.37 -21.51
CA LYS A 321 20.56 -7.87 -20.61
C LYS A 321 20.54 -6.35 -20.61
N ILE A 322 20.31 -5.77 -19.45
CA ILE A 322 20.51 -4.35 -19.22
C ILE A 322 21.94 -4.21 -18.72
N ARG A 323 22.81 -3.65 -19.56
CA ARG A 323 24.20 -3.43 -19.24
C ARG A 323 24.34 -2.08 -18.54
N VAL A 324 24.65 -2.11 -17.25
CA VAL A 324 24.80 -0.92 -16.42
C VAL A 324 26.27 -0.53 -16.36
N TYR A 325 26.57 0.71 -16.71
CA TYR A 325 27.92 1.29 -16.64
C TYR A 325 27.96 2.37 -15.56
N HIS A 326 28.99 2.40 -14.73
CA HIS A 326 29.20 3.54 -13.86
C HIS A 326 29.74 4.75 -14.61
N THR A 327 29.22 5.93 -14.32
CA THR A 327 29.71 7.23 -14.82
C THR A 327 30.41 7.98 -13.69
N LEU A 328 29.77 8.03 -12.52
CA LEU A 328 30.32 8.51 -11.26
C LEU A 328 29.85 7.54 -10.17
N SER A 329 30.76 6.84 -9.55
CA SER A 329 30.47 5.87 -8.51
C SER A 329 31.36 6.13 -7.29
N ILE A 330 30.74 6.17 -6.10
CA ILE A 330 31.40 6.32 -4.79
C ILE A 330 31.31 5.00 -4.04
N GLN A 331 30.11 4.45 -3.90
CA GLN A 331 29.84 3.14 -3.28
C GLN A 331 29.37 2.10 -4.29
N GLY A 332 28.86 2.57 -5.43
CA GLY A 332 28.44 1.73 -6.54
C GLY A 332 27.09 1.06 -6.34
N GLU A 333 26.26 1.52 -5.39
CA GLU A 333 24.97 0.89 -5.10
C GLU A 333 23.88 1.45 -6.00
N TYR A 334 23.15 0.54 -6.68
CA TYR A 334 21.95 0.88 -7.43
C TYR A 334 20.89 -0.19 -7.28
N HIS A 335 19.65 0.20 -7.52
CA HIS A 335 18.47 -0.66 -7.47
C HIS A 335 17.70 -0.56 -8.76
N MET A 336 17.01 -1.64 -9.14
CA MET A 336 16.08 -1.64 -10.27
C MET A 336 14.78 -2.28 -9.84
N TRP A 337 13.65 -1.67 -10.24
CA TRP A 337 12.32 -2.21 -9.97
C TRP A 337 11.50 -2.33 -11.25
N LEU A 338 10.88 -3.50 -11.40
CA LEU A 338 9.76 -3.75 -12.30
C LEU A 338 8.45 -3.33 -11.62
N PRO A 339 7.36 -3.13 -12.38
CA PRO A 339 6.03 -2.88 -11.81
C PRO A 339 5.60 -3.97 -10.83
N VAL A 340 4.61 -3.66 -9.99
CA VAL A 340 4.03 -4.63 -9.05
C VAL A 340 3.38 -5.81 -9.77
N HIS A 341 3.29 -6.92 -9.07
CA HIS A 341 2.55 -8.10 -9.51
C HIS A 341 1.14 -7.73 -10.02
N GLY A 342 0.77 -8.31 -11.14
CA GLY A 342 -0.49 -8.06 -11.84
C GLY A 342 -0.43 -6.93 -12.89
N PHE A 343 0.59 -6.06 -12.87
CA PHE A 343 0.78 -5.02 -13.90
C PHE A 343 1.54 -5.54 -15.12
N ILE A 344 2.35 -6.57 -14.93
CA ILE A 344 3.15 -7.26 -15.95
C ILE A 344 2.90 -8.77 -15.91
N SER A 345 3.43 -9.51 -16.86
CA SER A 345 3.38 -10.97 -16.88
C SER A 345 4.15 -11.58 -15.69
N ASP A 346 3.61 -12.62 -15.08
CA ASP A 346 4.30 -13.38 -14.02
C ASP A 346 5.60 -14.06 -14.51
N GLU A 347 5.79 -14.16 -15.83
CA GLU A 347 7.00 -14.69 -16.44
C GLU A 347 8.05 -13.61 -16.76
N THR A 348 7.78 -12.35 -16.41
CA THR A 348 8.71 -11.22 -16.57
C THR A 348 9.33 -10.88 -15.22
N PHE A 349 10.62 -11.20 -15.04
CA PHE A 349 11.32 -11.05 -13.77
C PHE A 349 12.86 -11.03 -13.93
N PHE A 350 13.56 -10.49 -12.94
CA PHE A 350 15.02 -10.56 -12.88
C PHE A 350 15.50 -11.98 -12.56
N LEU A 351 16.53 -12.48 -13.28
CA LEU A 351 17.08 -13.81 -13.03
C LEU A 351 17.85 -13.92 -11.70
N ARG A 352 18.34 -12.79 -11.19
CA ARG A 352 19.03 -12.69 -9.89
C ARG A 352 18.37 -11.60 -9.04
N PRO A 353 17.10 -11.80 -8.64
CA PRO A 353 16.39 -10.80 -7.83
C PRO A 353 16.95 -10.68 -6.42
N ASP A 354 16.87 -9.49 -5.84
CA ASP A 354 17.06 -9.28 -4.41
C ASP A 354 15.68 -9.33 -3.71
N PRO A 355 15.46 -10.20 -2.71
CA PRO A 355 14.17 -10.31 -2.03
C PRO A 355 13.90 -9.18 -1.04
N ASP A 356 14.93 -8.42 -0.66
CA ASP A 356 14.83 -7.30 0.27
C ASP A 356 14.52 -5.98 -0.45
N THR A 357 14.16 -4.93 0.29
CA THR A 357 13.81 -3.61 -0.23
C THR A 357 12.66 -3.65 -1.24
N THR A 358 11.69 -4.53 -0.95
CA THR A 358 10.48 -4.76 -1.78
C THR A 358 9.22 -4.12 -1.18
N ILE A 359 9.34 -3.35 -0.08
CA ILE A 359 8.20 -2.58 0.46
C ILE A 359 7.71 -1.62 -0.63
N THR A 360 6.41 -1.68 -0.91
CA THR A 360 5.77 -0.82 -1.91
C THR A 360 5.47 0.57 -1.33
N ASP A 361 5.44 1.59 -2.18
CA ASP A 361 4.94 2.91 -1.80
C ASP A 361 3.38 2.86 -1.72
N PRO A 362 2.72 3.47 -0.71
CA PRO A 362 3.27 4.40 0.28
C PRO A 362 3.84 3.74 1.55
N GLY A 363 3.94 2.42 1.64
CA GLY A 363 4.48 1.71 2.81
C GLY A 363 5.91 2.10 3.18
N ASN A 364 6.67 2.67 2.25
CA ASN A 364 8.01 3.23 2.48
C ASN A 364 8.01 4.51 3.34
N THR A 365 6.87 5.17 3.49
CA THR A 365 6.75 6.45 4.21
C THR A 365 7.12 6.29 5.69
N ALA A 366 8.11 7.04 6.14
CA ALA A 366 8.71 6.85 7.46
C ALA A 366 7.72 7.03 8.63
N ALA A 367 6.81 8.01 8.53
CA ALA A 367 5.94 8.40 9.62
C ALA A 367 4.70 7.52 9.81
N ILE A 368 4.26 6.76 8.79
CA ILE A 368 3.08 5.91 8.88
C ILE A 368 3.43 4.53 9.48
N ILE A 369 2.43 3.75 9.85
CA ILE A 369 2.58 2.37 10.32
C ILE A 369 2.48 1.45 9.10
N THR A 370 3.55 0.71 8.81
CA THR A 370 3.59 -0.24 7.69
C THR A 370 3.63 -1.65 8.22
N THR A 371 2.75 -2.51 7.70
CA THR A 371 2.51 -3.84 8.26
C THR A 371 2.89 -4.94 7.26
N ALA A 372 3.72 -5.89 7.71
CA ALA A 372 3.96 -7.17 7.05
C ALA A 372 2.89 -8.20 7.46
N ALA A 373 2.74 -9.26 6.68
CA ALA A 373 1.78 -10.32 6.95
C ALA A 373 2.44 -11.61 7.46
N TYR A 374 1.82 -12.26 8.45
CA TYR A 374 2.21 -13.59 8.89
C TYR A 374 1.00 -14.50 9.13
N SER A 375 1.23 -15.81 9.11
CA SER A 375 0.22 -16.82 9.46
C SER A 375 0.15 -16.99 10.98
N HIS A 376 -0.97 -16.66 11.58
CA HIS A 376 -1.20 -16.87 13.01
C HIS A 376 -1.32 -18.37 13.38
N GLN A 377 -1.62 -19.23 12.40
CA GLN A 377 -1.75 -20.68 12.60
C GLN A 377 -0.38 -21.35 12.67
N THR A 378 0.53 -21.03 11.74
CA THR A 378 1.86 -21.63 11.64
C THR A 378 2.95 -20.81 12.32
N GLY A 379 2.68 -19.53 12.55
CA GLY A 379 3.65 -18.55 13.03
C GLY A 379 4.68 -18.13 11.96
N GLY A 380 4.59 -18.59 10.70
CA GLY A 380 5.50 -18.24 9.62
C GLY A 380 5.15 -16.91 8.97
N ILE A 381 6.18 -16.17 8.45
CA ILE A 381 5.97 -15.01 7.61
C ILE A 381 5.24 -15.41 6.31
N TYR A 382 4.41 -14.54 5.76
CA TYR A 382 3.83 -14.73 4.44
C TYR A 382 4.93 -14.66 3.38
N LEU A 383 5.01 -15.69 2.52
CA LEU A 383 6.09 -15.81 1.54
C LEU A 383 6.26 -14.57 0.65
N HIS A 384 5.13 -13.98 0.25
CA HIS A 384 5.14 -12.79 -0.60
C HIS A 384 5.13 -11.47 0.18
N SER A 385 5.05 -11.50 1.52
CA SER A 385 5.13 -10.26 2.29
C SER A 385 6.41 -9.50 1.96
N SER A 386 6.26 -8.29 1.47
CA SER A 386 7.39 -7.44 1.10
C SER A 386 8.33 -7.20 2.28
N ARG A 387 9.63 -7.13 1.98
CA ARG A 387 10.71 -7.02 2.97
C ARG A 387 11.38 -5.66 2.91
N GLY A 388 11.80 -5.20 4.05
CA GLY A 388 12.57 -3.97 4.18
C GLY A 388 14.11 -4.20 4.01
N PHE A 389 14.94 -3.29 4.42
CA PHE A 389 14.53 -1.93 4.80
C PHE A 389 14.25 -1.11 3.54
N THR A 390 13.83 0.16 3.66
CA THR A 390 13.70 1.01 2.46
C THR A 390 15.06 1.23 1.80
N ARG A 391 15.08 1.76 0.58
CA ARG A 391 16.32 2.11 -0.14
C ARG A 391 17.21 3.08 0.68
N THR A 392 16.60 3.97 1.44
CA THR A 392 17.28 4.91 2.36
C THR A 392 17.53 4.34 3.75
N ARG A 393 17.37 3.00 3.92
CA ARG A 393 17.61 2.28 5.18
C ARG A 393 16.67 2.63 6.32
N THR A 394 15.54 3.28 6.04
CA THR A 394 14.47 3.43 7.03
C THR A 394 13.92 2.04 7.37
N ILE A 395 13.74 1.78 8.66
CA ILE A 395 13.21 0.50 9.14
C ILE A 395 11.74 0.40 8.74
N LYS A 396 11.47 -0.54 7.85
CA LYS A 396 10.16 -0.99 7.36
C LYS A 396 10.24 -2.51 7.07
N PRO A 397 9.14 -3.26 7.26
CA PRO A 397 7.90 -2.85 7.90
C PRO A 397 8.12 -2.43 9.35
N ASP A 398 7.14 -1.74 9.97
CA ASP A 398 7.23 -1.40 11.39
C ASP A 398 6.95 -2.62 12.27
N LEU A 399 5.99 -3.45 11.87
CA LEU A 399 5.61 -4.69 12.56
C LEU A 399 4.92 -5.66 11.57
N ALA A 400 4.73 -6.90 12.03
CA ALA A 400 3.94 -7.89 11.31
C ALA A 400 2.63 -8.18 12.05
N ALA A 401 1.54 -8.40 11.31
CA ALA A 401 0.24 -8.76 11.87
C ALA A 401 -0.34 -10.01 11.16
N PRO A 402 -1.32 -10.70 11.77
CA PRO A 402 -2.04 -11.77 11.09
C PRO A 402 -2.63 -11.28 9.76
N GLY A 403 -2.30 -11.97 8.67
CA GLY A 403 -2.74 -11.59 7.32
C GLY A 403 -2.73 -12.77 6.36
N VAL A 404 -2.67 -14.02 6.88
CA VAL A 404 -2.64 -15.23 6.06
C VAL A 404 -3.75 -16.16 6.47
N ARG A 405 -4.57 -16.55 5.50
CA ARG A 405 -5.70 -17.47 5.66
C ARG A 405 -6.62 -17.04 6.82
N LEU A 406 -6.98 -15.74 6.80
CA LEU A 406 -7.96 -15.23 7.76
C LEU A 406 -9.35 -15.65 7.31
N PRO A 407 -10.13 -16.33 8.18
CA PRO A 407 -11.50 -16.71 7.86
C PRO A 407 -12.40 -15.47 7.89
N LEU A 408 -13.25 -15.32 6.89
CA LEU A 408 -14.31 -14.32 6.84
C LEU A 408 -15.65 -15.00 6.58
N PRO A 409 -16.73 -14.62 7.30
CA PRO A 409 -18.08 -15.11 7.00
C PRO A 409 -18.45 -14.81 5.54
N ASP A 410 -19.09 -15.78 4.89
CA ASP A 410 -19.55 -15.71 3.48
C ASP A 410 -18.44 -15.53 2.44
N TYR A 411 -17.17 -15.56 2.85
CA TYR A 411 -16.00 -15.47 1.98
C TYR A 411 -15.07 -16.66 2.22
N GLN A 412 -14.23 -16.91 1.22
CA GLN A 412 -13.08 -17.80 1.42
C GLN A 412 -12.02 -17.09 2.29
N GLU A 413 -11.09 -17.88 2.84
CA GLU A 413 -9.95 -17.35 3.56
C GLU A 413 -9.19 -16.28 2.75
N VAL A 414 -8.85 -15.16 3.37
CA VAL A 414 -8.12 -14.07 2.73
C VAL A 414 -6.67 -14.03 3.15
N THR A 415 -5.79 -13.64 2.22
CA THR A 415 -4.34 -13.59 2.44
C THR A 415 -3.73 -12.36 1.77
N GLY A 416 -2.92 -11.61 2.50
CA GLY A 416 -2.17 -10.46 2.01
C GLY A 416 -1.77 -9.48 3.11
N THR A 417 -0.83 -8.61 2.79
CA THR A 417 -0.43 -7.51 3.68
C THR A 417 -1.53 -6.47 3.88
N SER A 418 -2.48 -6.37 2.94
CA SER A 418 -3.68 -5.53 3.08
C SER A 418 -4.51 -5.93 4.30
N PHE A 419 -4.69 -7.24 4.52
CA PHE A 419 -5.46 -7.77 5.66
C PHE A 419 -4.68 -7.65 6.97
N ALA A 420 -3.35 -7.79 6.94
CA ALA A 420 -2.49 -7.49 8.08
C ALA A 420 -2.58 -6.00 8.47
N ALA A 421 -2.61 -5.12 7.48
CA ALA A 421 -2.81 -3.68 7.69
C ALA A 421 -4.22 -3.38 8.22
N ALA A 422 -5.26 -4.08 7.73
CA ALA A 422 -6.62 -3.96 8.23
C ALA A 422 -6.73 -4.38 9.72
N MET A 423 -6.10 -5.49 10.10
CA MET A 423 -5.99 -5.92 11.49
C MET A 423 -5.30 -4.87 12.36
N THR A 424 -4.22 -4.26 11.85
CA THR A 424 -3.47 -3.20 12.54
C THR A 424 -4.27 -1.91 12.63
N ALA A 425 -5.07 -1.57 11.61
CA ALA A 425 -5.96 -0.41 11.63
C ALA A 425 -7.06 -0.54 12.70
N GLY A 426 -7.66 -1.72 12.83
CA GLY A 426 -8.60 -2.00 13.91
C GLY A 426 -7.94 -1.91 15.30
N ALA A 427 -6.71 -2.44 15.47
CA ALA A 427 -5.95 -2.28 16.69
C ALA A 427 -5.65 -0.79 16.99
N ALA A 428 -5.34 -0.01 15.97
CA ALA A 428 -5.14 1.44 16.09
C ALA A 428 -6.45 2.18 16.47
N ALA A 429 -7.60 1.73 15.95
CA ALA A 429 -8.89 2.29 16.34
C ALA A 429 -9.21 2.03 17.83
N ILE A 430 -8.94 0.83 18.33
CA ILE A 430 -9.06 0.51 19.76
C ILE A 430 -8.16 1.43 20.60
N LEU A 431 -6.93 1.66 20.17
CA LEU A 431 -5.99 2.54 20.86
C LEU A 431 -6.47 4.00 20.88
N LEU A 432 -7.05 4.49 19.78
CA LEU A 432 -7.65 5.81 19.69
C LEU A 432 -8.90 5.93 20.56
N SER A 433 -9.77 4.91 20.59
CA SER A 433 -10.96 4.86 21.43
C SER A 433 -10.57 5.00 22.90
N TRP A 434 -9.60 4.21 23.36
CA TRP A 434 -9.08 4.35 24.73
C TRP A 434 -8.57 5.78 25.01
N SER A 435 -7.79 6.36 24.09
CA SER A 435 -7.25 7.71 24.26
C SER A 435 -8.33 8.79 24.30
N ALA A 436 -9.40 8.62 23.52
CA ALA A 436 -10.49 9.59 23.44
C ALA A 436 -11.37 9.61 24.71
N TYR A 437 -11.60 8.43 25.30
CA TYR A 437 -12.52 8.27 26.43
C TYR A 437 -11.84 8.17 27.80
N THR A 438 -10.50 8.15 27.84
CA THR A 438 -9.74 8.12 29.10
C THR A 438 -9.11 9.51 29.38
N PRO A 439 -9.59 10.30 30.34
CA PRO A 439 -9.11 11.68 30.56
C PRO A 439 -7.61 11.79 30.85
N SER A 440 -7.01 10.75 31.42
CA SER A 440 -5.56 10.71 31.74
C SER A 440 -4.70 10.13 30.58
N ALA A 441 -5.33 9.67 29.52
CA ALA A 441 -4.59 9.11 28.39
C ALA A 441 -3.92 10.21 27.54
N PRO A 442 -2.75 9.94 26.95
CA PRO A 442 -2.12 10.87 26.04
C PRO A 442 -2.96 11.05 24.77
N ARG A 443 -2.90 12.23 24.20
CA ARG A 443 -3.45 12.43 22.83
C ARG A 443 -2.58 11.70 21.83
N ILE A 444 -3.19 10.79 21.07
CA ILE A 444 -2.50 9.91 20.16
C ILE A 444 -2.52 10.47 18.73
N ASN A 445 -1.36 10.40 18.06
CA ASN A 445 -1.18 10.57 16.64
C ASN A 445 -0.47 9.32 16.08
N THR A 446 -0.19 9.29 14.78
CA THR A 446 0.46 8.12 14.14
C THR A 446 1.78 7.74 14.80
N SER A 447 2.65 8.70 15.11
CA SER A 447 3.97 8.43 15.69
C SER A 447 3.87 7.84 17.10
N ILE A 448 2.95 8.33 17.91
CA ILE A 448 2.72 7.83 19.27
C ILE A 448 2.10 6.43 19.21
N ALA A 449 1.09 6.22 18.36
CA ALA A 449 0.49 4.90 18.14
C ALA A 449 1.54 3.86 17.70
N LYS A 450 2.37 4.23 16.72
CA LYS A 450 3.48 3.41 16.24
C LYS A 450 4.42 3.01 17.37
N ALA A 451 4.82 3.98 18.21
CA ALA A 451 5.70 3.70 19.34
C ALA A 451 5.06 2.73 20.36
N PHE A 452 3.77 2.86 20.64
CA PHE A 452 3.07 1.96 21.55
C PHE A 452 2.95 0.54 20.97
N LEU A 453 2.58 0.42 19.69
CA LEU A 453 2.46 -0.88 19.03
C LEU A 453 3.81 -1.59 18.96
N ILE A 454 4.90 -0.86 18.66
CA ILE A 454 6.27 -1.40 18.64
C ILE A 454 6.74 -1.85 20.03
N ARG A 455 6.44 -1.09 21.07
CA ARG A 455 6.81 -1.46 22.45
C ARG A 455 6.13 -2.75 22.89
N GLY A 456 4.86 -2.92 22.56
CA GLY A 456 4.08 -4.10 22.89
C GLY A 456 4.28 -5.29 21.96
N ALA A 457 5.03 -5.13 20.85
CA ALA A 457 5.20 -6.19 19.88
C ALA A 457 5.89 -7.41 20.46
N ASP A 458 5.38 -8.61 20.14
CA ASP A 458 6.00 -9.86 20.53
C ASP A 458 7.26 -10.11 19.70
N ARG A 459 8.34 -10.53 20.36
CA ARG A 459 9.64 -10.82 19.75
C ARG A 459 10.07 -12.23 20.03
N ARG A 460 10.58 -12.90 19.02
CA ARG A 460 11.12 -14.27 19.12
C ARG A 460 12.61 -14.22 19.37
N ASN A 461 13.11 -15.02 20.27
CA ASN A 461 14.55 -15.07 20.59
C ASN A 461 15.44 -15.52 19.43
N SER A 462 14.85 -16.20 18.42
CA SER A 462 15.56 -16.67 17.24
C SER A 462 15.68 -15.63 16.11
N ILE A 463 15.13 -14.45 16.30
CA ILE A 463 15.11 -13.39 15.28
C ILE A 463 15.77 -12.13 15.85
N GLU A 464 16.68 -11.54 15.09
CA GLU A 464 17.24 -10.23 15.40
C GLU A 464 16.27 -9.11 14.99
N TYR A 465 16.04 -8.16 15.87
CA TYR A 465 15.15 -7.04 15.64
C TYR A 465 15.90 -5.70 15.70
N PRO A 466 15.55 -4.73 14.81
CA PRO A 466 14.49 -4.79 13.80
C PRO A 466 14.86 -5.72 12.63
N SER A 467 13.89 -6.51 12.18
CA SER A 467 14.04 -7.47 11.08
C SER A 467 13.48 -6.90 9.77
N ARG A 468 14.07 -7.29 8.64
CA ARG A 468 13.56 -6.93 7.30
C ARG A 468 12.17 -7.52 7.01
N GLU A 469 11.85 -8.66 7.60
CA GLU A 469 10.58 -9.36 7.43
C GLU A 469 9.53 -8.98 8.48
N TRP A 470 9.97 -8.88 9.75
CA TRP A 470 9.09 -8.75 10.91
C TRP A 470 9.04 -7.35 11.51
N GLY A 471 9.82 -6.41 10.97
CA GLY A 471 9.99 -5.10 11.59
C GLY A 471 10.48 -5.21 13.02
N TYR A 472 9.76 -4.62 13.96
CA TYR A 472 10.07 -4.68 15.39
C TYR A 472 9.39 -5.84 16.13
N GLY A 473 8.68 -6.73 15.44
CA GLY A 473 7.99 -7.89 16.01
C GLY A 473 6.56 -8.03 15.52
N THR A 474 5.80 -8.94 16.13
CA THR A 474 4.39 -9.15 15.77
C THR A 474 3.45 -8.32 16.63
N LEU A 475 2.38 -7.83 16.02
CA LEU A 475 1.35 -7.04 16.68
C LEU A 475 0.81 -7.78 17.92
N ASN A 476 0.88 -7.13 19.08
CA ASN A 476 0.21 -7.54 20.31
C ASN A 476 -0.32 -6.31 21.04
N LEU A 477 -1.59 -6.01 20.81
CA LEU A 477 -2.24 -4.81 21.36
C LEU A 477 -2.35 -4.89 22.90
N TYR A 478 -2.60 -6.06 23.46
CA TYR A 478 -2.65 -6.23 24.93
C TYR A 478 -1.33 -5.86 25.59
N ASN A 479 -0.21 -6.33 25.06
CA ASN A 479 1.11 -5.96 25.55
C ASN A 479 1.42 -4.48 25.35
N SER A 480 0.88 -3.85 24.28
CA SER A 480 1.00 -2.40 24.09
C SER A 480 0.38 -1.64 25.26
N PHE A 481 -0.82 -2.04 25.71
CA PHE A 481 -1.46 -1.45 26.90
C PHE A 481 -0.68 -1.73 28.20
N LEU A 482 -0.12 -2.92 28.37
CA LEU A 482 0.73 -3.23 29.53
C LEU A 482 1.96 -2.33 29.57
N SER A 483 2.58 -2.05 28.42
CA SER A 483 3.78 -1.21 28.33
C SER A 483 3.54 0.27 28.66
N MET A 484 2.29 0.71 28.73
CA MET A 484 1.93 2.08 29.12
C MET A 484 1.82 2.25 30.64
N ARG A 485 1.75 1.14 31.41
CA ARG A 485 1.64 1.15 32.88
C ARG A 485 3.01 1.17 33.57
N SER A 486 4.06 0.89 32.82
CA SER A 486 5.46 0.93 33.29
C SER A 486 6.10 2.29 32.98
#